data_e5feb9b9503a3c18f3423448c1fc9557
#
_entry.id   e5feb9b9503a3c18f3423448c1fc9557
#
_cell.length_a   1.000
_cell.length_b   1.000
_cell.length_c   1.000
_cell.angle_alpha   90.00
_cell.angle_beta   90.00
_cell.angle_gamma   90.00
#
_symmetry.space_group_name_H-M   'P 1'
#
loop_
_entity.id
_entity.type
_entity.pdbx_description
1 polymer ?
#
loop_
_entity_poly.entity_id
_entity_poly.type
_entity_poly.pdbx_seq_one_letter_code
_entity_poly.pdbx_strand_id
1 'polypeptide(L)'
;MLEIGIFNNGASSLPIITTPEGITLNDGTLKEVHEAAQQTLVNQIRQGILAEKLGYQSFWLTEHHFQPEGAEMSPNPLMSQMAIAANTKRIRLGQCANIIVWHHPVRFAEQVALLDVISGGRVECGLGRGYQPRENEVLGRPYGSTIQDQERNRKSFEEAVALAKKCWTEPSFSHRGENFSIPPTYTKWNHKQTIAYFQQEKVERRLDDVLAIGAPDMYAAGNPVQATTTTLKELQVFPQPLQKPHPQLWEPLTSPRSIKWAAEHGINGVFIVEPNDRLRRNIEMYYEAAEKANWPDMHNRGAFKFGWDAQKRRGIMTSRYIHITDPKTEKRNLQRAAAAMELQFDYYGPFGFGAVVARLNEPMFDLNKKVTAQMLREREIAIQGSKQFVIDKIMKMKQECGYDDFAFLGWFELGGFEGSEIEEQMQIFAEEVMPVIAGECGGKVELPALGLNLAN
;
A
#
# COMPACT_ATOMS: atom_id res chain seq x y z
N MET A 1 15.11 7.86 -15.57
CA MET A 1 15.62 7.26 -14.31
C MET A 1 14.66 6.19 -13.86
N LEU A 2 15.15 5.14 -13.24
CA LEU A 2 14.36 3.98 -12.83
C LEU A 2 14.28 3.88 -11.31
N GLU A 3 13.08 3.64 -10.77
CA GLU A 3 12.89 3.19 -9.40
C GLU A 3 12.48 1.72 -9.41
N ILE A 4 13.19 0.89 -8.65
CA ILE A 4 12.88 -0.53 -8.49
C ILE A 4 12.64 -0.83 -7.02
N GLY A 5 11.48 -1.38 -6.73
CA GLY A 5 11.09 -1.86 -5.43
C GLY A 5 10.70 -3.33 -5.43
N ILE A 6 10.30 -3.79 -4.26
CA ILE A 6 9.80 -5.14 -4.03
C ILE A 6 8.37 -5.07 -3.52
N PHE A 7 7.52 -5.90 -4.08
CA PHE A 7 6.19 -6.20 -3.55
C PHE A 7 6.24 -7.52 -2.78
N ASN A 8 5.72 -7.52 -1.56
CA ASN A 8 5.73 -8.69 -0.68
C ASN A 8 4.36 -8.83 0.00
N ASN A 9 3.71 -9.97 -0.21
CA ASN A 9 2.36 -10.27 0.26
C ASN A 9 2.31 -11.17 1.50
N GLY A 10 3.44 -11.74 1.88
CA GLY A 10 3.52 -12.66 3.01
C GLY A 10 3.10 -14.09 2.65
N ALA A 11 3.63 -14.65 1.57
CA ALA A 11 3.38 -16.03 1.22
C ALA A 11 4.07 -17.01 2.19
N SER A 12 3.35 -18.05 2.58
CA SER A 12 3.84 -19.11 3.47
C SER A 12 4.87 -19.99 2.78
N SER A 13 5.88 -20.47 3.51
CA SER A 13 6.81 -21.49 3.05
C SER A 13 6.21 -22.91 3.05
N LEU A 14 5.10 -23.14 3.75
CA LEU A 14 4.40 -24.42 3.65
C LEU A 14 3.84 -24.61 2.24
N PRO A 15 3.84 -25.84 1.72
CA PRO A 15 3.20 -26.13 0.45
C PRO A 15 1.74 -25.69 0.46
N ILE A 16 1.32 -25.08 -0.63
CA ILE A 16 -0.09 -24.81 -0.89
C ILE A 16 -0.62 -25.92 -1.77
N ILE A 17 -1.76 -26.46 -1.44
CA ILE A 17 -2.43 -27.51 -2.20
C ILE A 17 -3.89 -27.12 -2.49
N THR A 18 -4.45 -27.70 -3.54
CA THR A 18 -5.90 -27.70 -3.76
C THR A 18 -6.44 -29.09 -3.47
N THR A 19 -7.36 -29.20 -2.52
CA THR A 19 -7.99 -30.47 -2.16
C THR A 19 -8.88 -31.00 -3.29
N PRO A 20 -9.28 -32.29 -3.27
CA PRO A 20 -10.21 -32.83 -4.24
C PRO A 20 -11.56 -32.07 -4.29
N GLU A 21 -11.95 -31.42 -3.20
CA GLU A 21 -13.17 -30.59 -3.09
C GLU A 21 -12.94 -29.18 -3.64
N GLY A 22 -11.73 -28.82 -4.10
CA GLY A 22 -11.40 -27.52 -4.68
C GLY A 22 -11.03 -26.45 -3.66
N ILE A 23 -10.68 -26.82 -2.43
CA ILE A 23 -10.25 -25.86 -1.40
C ILE A 23 -8.73 -25.69 -1.50
N THR A 24 -8.28 -24.46 -1.68
CA THR A 24 -6.84 -24.12 -1.69
C THR A 24 -6.40 -23.68 -0.29
N LEU A 25 -5.41 -24.35 0.27
CA LEU A 25 -4.89 -24.10 1.63
C LEU A 25 -3.44 -24.60 1.81
N ASN A 26 -2.81 -24.21 2.93
CA ASN A 26 -1.54 -24.78 3.34
C ASN A 26 -1.67 -26.28 3.66
N ASP A 27 -0.73 -27.07 3.17
CA ASP A 27 -0.58 -28.49 3.51
C ASP A 27 0.18 -28.64 4.85
N GLY A 28 -0.55 -28.60 5.94
CA GLY A 28 0.02 -28.71 7.27
C GLY A 28 -1.03 -28.73 8.37
N THR A 29 -0.60 -29.09 9.57
CA THR A 29 -1.42 -28.99 10.79
C THR A 29 -1.60 -27.51 11.18
N LEU A 30 -2.63 -27.20 11.97
CA LEU A 30 -2.87 -25.84 12.47
C LEU A 30 -1.62 -25.25 13.18
N LYS A 31 -0.87 -26.09 13.92
CA LYS A 31 0.37 -25.66 14.56
C LYS A 31 1.42 -25.25 13.54
N GLU A 32 1.64 -26.04 12.49
CA GLU A 32 2.59 -25.73 11.42
C GLU A 32 2.19 -24.47 10.66
N VAL A 33 0.89 -24.25 10.40
CA VAL A 33 0.39 -23.02 9.79
C VAL A 33 0.68 -21.79 10.67
N HIS A 34 0.52 -21.88 11.98
CA HIS A 34 0.89 -20.80 12.90
C HIS A 34 2.40 -20.52 12.89
N GLU A 35 3.22 -21.58 12.92
CA GLU A 35 4.68 -21.46 12.87
C GLU A 35 5.13 -20.84 11.54
N ALA A 36 4.53 -21.26 10.42
CA ALA A 36 4.78 -20.67 9.11
C ALA A 36 4.37 -19.20 9.03
N ALA A 37 3.23 -18.82 9.58
CA ALA A 37 2.79 -17.42 9.65
C ALA A 37 3.77 -16.55 10.46
N GLN A 38 4.25 -17.04 11.61
CA GLN A 38 5.27 -16.36 12.41
C GLN A 38 6.57 -16.19 11.62
N GLN A 39 7.03 -17.26 10.94
CA GLN A 39 8.24 -17.21 10.14
C GLN A 39 8.10 -16.27 8.94
N THR A 40 6.93 -16.23 8.30
CA THR A 40 6.64 -15.30 7.18
C THR A 40 6.83 -13.86 7.61
N LEU A 41 6.33 -13.45 8.78
CA LEU A 41 6.53 -12.09 9.30
C LEU A 41 8.00 -11.77 9.57
N VAL A 42 8.76 -12.72 10.12
CA VAL A 42 10.22 -12.57 10.31
C VAL A 42 10.92 -12.43 8.97
N ASN A 43 10.55 -13.24 7.99
CA ASN A 43 11.09 -13.18 6.62
C ASN A 43 10.81 -11.82 5.96
N GLN A 44 9.60 -11.27 6.06
CA GLN A 44 9.27 -9.96 5.53
C GLN A 44 10.20 -8.87 6.08
N ILE A 45 10.43 -8.84 7.39
CA ILE A 45 11.33 -7.88 8.01
C ILE A 45 12.77 -8.07 7.51
N ARG A 46 13.25 -9.31 7.49
CA ARG A 46 14.60 -9.64 6.99
C ARG A 46 14.79 -9.26 5.53
N GLN A 47 13.81 -9.56 4.69
CA GLN A 47 13.81 -9.23 3.27
C GLN A 47 13.76 -7.72 3.02
N GLY A 48 12.99 -6.95 3.81
CA GLY A 48 12.99 -5.50 3.74
C GLY A 48 14.34 -4.87 4.08
N ILE A 49 15.04 -5.41 5.08
CA ILE A 49 16.41 -4.99 5.45
C ILE A 49 17.42 -5.41 4.36
N LEU A 50 17.28 -6.59 3.81
CA LEU A 50 18.12 -7.09 2.71
C LEU A 50 17.91 -6.25 1.44
N ALA A 51 16.69 -5.86 1.14
CA ALA A 51 16.36 -5.05 -0.02
C ALA A 51 17.15 -3.72 -0.05
N GLU A 52 17.31 -3.04 1.09
CA GLU A 52 18.17 -1.85 1.15
C GLU A 52 19.64 -2.19 0.84
N LYS A 53 20.18 -3.27 1.39
CA LYS A 53 21.57 -3.70 1.16
C LYS A 53 21.83 -4.03 -0.31
N LEU A 54 20.85 -4.62 -0.98
CA LEU A 54 20.87 -4.95 -2.39
C LEU A 54 20.60 -3.73 -3.30
N GLY A 55 20.23 -2.60 -2.72
CA GLY A 55 20.03 -1.35 -3.43
C GLY A 55 18.66 -1.21 -4.09
N TYR A 56 17.66 -1.95 -3.67
CA TYR A 56 16.27 -1.64 -3.97
C TYR A 56 15.86 -0.32 -3.32
N GLN A 57 14.91 0.39 -3.94
CA GLN A 57 14.56 1.74 -3.53
C GLN A 57 13.28 1.78 -2.70
N SER A 58 12.43 0.75 -2.79
CA SER A 58 11.21 0.64 -1.98
C SER A 58 10.88 -0.81 -1.66
N PHE A 59 10.21 -1.01 -0.52
CA PHE A 59 9.72 -2.32 -0.08
C PHE A 59 8.26 -2.18 0.35
N TRP A 60 7.37 -2.92 -0.29
CA TRP A 60 5.93 -2.78 -0.20
C TRP A 60 5.30 -3.99 0.43
N LEU A 61 4.52 -3.78 1.50
CA LEU A 61 3.78 -4.83 2.20
C LEU A 61 2.28 -4.64 2.03
N THR A 62 1.56 -5.77 2.03
CA THR A 62 0.08 -5.79 2.02
C THR A 62 -0.50 -5.88 3.42
N GLU A 63 -1.83 -5.76 3.53
CA GLU A 63 -2.58 -6.04 4.75
C GLU A 63 -3.66 -7.08 4.46
N HIS A 64 -3.52 -8.26 5.07
CA HIS A 64 -4.45 -9.37 4.98
C HIS A 64 -4.60 -10.09 6.31
N HIS A 65 -5.80 -10.58 6.59
CA HIS A 65 -6.14 -11.18 7.87
C HIS A 65 -6.79 -12.55 7.72
N PHE A 66 -6.69 -13.37 8.76
CA PHE A 66 -7.42 -14.65 8.85
C PHE A 66 -7.10 -15.63 7.73
N GLN A 67 -5.82 -15.74 7.34
CA GLN A 67 -5.34 -16.41 6.13
C GLN A 67 -4.70 -17.80 6.39
N PRO A 68 -5.45 -18.87 6.68
CA PRO A 68 -4.88 -20.20 6.83
C PRO A 68 -4.42 -20.79 5.48
N GLU A 69 -4.85 -20.19 4.37
CA GLU A 69 -4.51 -20.61 3.01
C GLU A 69 -3.05 -20.37 2.66
N GLY A 70 -2.39 -19.41 3.34
CA GLY A 70 -0.97 -19.20 3.23
C GLY A 70 -0.50 -18.31 2.07
N ALA A 71 -1.40 -17.74 1.30
CA ALA A 71 -1.03 -16.85 0.19
C ALA A 71 -0.75 -15.41 0.62
N GLU A 72 -1.32 -14.98 1.77
CA GLU A 72 -1.36 -13.59 2.22
C GLU A 72 -1.35 -13.51 3.76
N MET A 73 -0.18 -13.64 4.38
CA MET A 73 -0.05 -13.70 5.84
C MET A 73 0.56 -12.41 6.44
N SER A 74 0.12 -11.25 5.99
CA SER A 74 0.66 -9.95 6.43
C SER A 74 -0.41 -9.10 7.15
N PRO A 75 -0.62 -9.29 8.46
CA PRO A 75 -1.76 -8.66 9.16
C PRO A 75 -1.55 -7.20 9.52
N ASN A 76 -0.34 -6.67 9.50
CA ASN A 76 -0.08 -5.27 9.83
C ASN A 76 1.22 -4.75 9.18
N PRO A 77 1.14 -4.17 7.98
CA PRO A 77 2.31 -3.67 7.27
C PRO A 77 3.02 -2.54 8.03
N LEU A 78 2.31 -1.66 8.73
CA LEU A 78 2.92 -0.55 9.46
C LEU A 78 3.82 -1.04 10.60
N MET A 79 3.42 -2.07 11.34
CA MET A 79 4.24 -2.64 12.42
C MET A 79 5.48 -3.36 11.87
N SER A 80 5.34 -4.15 10.82
CA SER A 80 6.47 -4.81 10.16
C SER A 80 7.46 -3.78 9.59
N GLN A 81 6.96 -2.72 8.99
CA GLN A 81 7.80 -1.65 8.46
C GLN A 81 8.45 -0.78 9.54
N MET A 82 7.89 -0.69 10.73
CA MET A 82 8.57 -0.05 11.87
C MET A 82 9.87 -0.78 12.21
N ALA A 83 9.86 -2.12 12.19
CA ALA A 83 11.07 -2.92 12.39
C ALA A 83 12.08 -2.75 11.25
N ILE A 84 11.61 -2.67 10.00
CA ILE A 84 12.47 -2.38 8.85
C ILE A 84 13.06 -0.97 8.96
N ALA A 85 12.25 0.02 9.30
CA ALA A 85 12.67 1.42 9.47
C ALA A 85 13.80 1.58 10.47
N ALA A 86 13.72 0.87 11.59
CA ALA A 86 14.73 0.90 12.65
C ALA A 86 16.11 0.33 12.22
N ASN A 87 16.15 -0.50 11.16
CA ASN A 87 17.34 -1.18 10.66
C ASN A 87 17.80 -0.69 9.29
N THR A 88 17.16 0.34 8.73
CA THR A 88 17.44 0.88 7.39
C THR A 88 17.46 2.40 7.41
N LYS A 89 18.01 3.03 6.34
CA LYS A 89 18.12 4.49 6.26
C LYS A 89 17.70 5.08 4.92
N ARG A 90 17.55 4.30 3.87
CA ARG A 90 17.25 4.79 2.51
C ARG A 90 15.98 4.24 1.93
N ILE A 91 15.74 2.95 2.09
CA ILE A 91 14.61 2.27 1.45
C ILE A 91 13.28 2.92 1.85
N ARG A 92 12.44 3.18 0.86
CA ARG A 92 11.07 3.68 1.07
C ARG A 92 10.17 2.57 1.56
N LEU A 93 9.27 2.90 2.46
CA LEU A 93 8.41 1.97 3.20
C LEU A 93 6.98 2.11 2.67
N GLY A 94 6.65 1.27 1.70
CA GLY A 94 5.37 1.31 1.00
C GLY A 94 4.36 0.30 1.56
N GLN A 95 3.11 0.67 1.59
CA GLN A 95 2.01 -0.27 1.80
C GLN A 95 1.19 -0.39 0.51
N CYS A 96 0.85 -1.60 0.14
CA CYS A 96 0.02 -1.83 -1.05
C CYS A 96 -1.00 -2.96 -0.80
N ALA A 97 -1.95 -2.65 0.10
CA ALA A 97 -2.21 -1.37 0.77
C ALA A 97 -2.54 -1.60 2.25
N ASN A 98 -2.52 -0.52 3.06
CA ASN A 98 -3.32 -0.52 4.28
C ASN A 98 -4.80 -0.48 3.91
N ILE A 99 -5.61 -1.30 4.49
CA ILE A 99 -7.04 -1.30 4.21
C ILE A 99 -7.74 -0.34 5.17
N ILE A 100 -7.73 0.94 4.82
CA ILE A 100 -8.14 2.02 5.71
C ILE A 100 -9.55 1.87 6.28
N VAL A 101 -10.44 1.17 5.58
CA VAL A 101 -11.80 0.88 6.05
C VAL A 101 -11.86 -0.15 7.19
N TRP A 102 -10.75 -0.79 7.55
CA TRP A 102 -10.64 -1.68 8.71
C TRP A 102 -10.11 -0.98 9.95
N HIS A 103 -9.77 0.30 9.84
CA HIS A 103 -9.17 1.10 10.89
C HIS A 103 -10.05 2.28 11.29
N HIS A 104 -9.93 2.72 12.53
CA HIS A 104 -10.39 4.06 12.90
C HIS A 104 -9.45 5.08 12.25
N PRO A 105 -9.92 5.99 11.38
CA PRO A 105 -9.06 6.82 10.52
C PRO A 105 -8.11 7.74 11.29
N VAL A 106 -8.49 8.21 12.48
CA VAL A 106 -7.60 9.01 13.34
C VAL A 106 -6.44 8.14 13.86
N ARG A 107 -6.72 6.92 14.34
CA ARG A 107 -5.67 6.01 14.82
C ARG A 107 -4.74 5.58 13.68
N PHE A 108 -5.29 5.35 12.52
CA PHE A 108 -4.50 5.07 11.31
C PHE A 108 -3.56 6.24 10.98
N ALA A 109 -4.10 7.47 10.98
CA ALA A 109 -3.32 8.67 10.69
C ALA A 109 -2.16 8.88 11.68
N GLU A 110 -2.39 8.64 13.00
CA GLU A 110 -1.34 8.66 14.01
C GLU A 110 -0.25 7.62 13.75
N GLN A 111 -0.62 6.39 13.39
CA GLN A 111 0.34 5.30 13.13
C GLN A 111 1.20 5.58 11.90
N VAL A 112 0.60 6.08 10.82
CA VAL A 112 1.34 6.48 9.61
C VAL A 112 2.29 7.65 9.92
N ALA A 113 1.83 8.66 10.63
CA ALA A 113 2.67 9.80 11.02
C ALA A 113 3.82 9.37 11.94
N LEU A 114 3.57 8.44 12.87
CA LEU A 114 4.61 7.89 13.75
C LEU A 114 5.68 7.14 12.95
N LEU A 115 5.27 6.29 12.01
CA LEU A 115 6.22 5.60 11.11
C LEU A 115 7.00 6.60 10.25
N ASP A 116 6.34 7.65 9.77
CA ASP A 116 6.98 8.69 8.96
C ASP A 116 8.06 9.45 9.76
N VAL A 117 7.75 9.82 11.01
CA VAL A 117 8.71 10.46 11.92
C VAL A 117 9.91 9.53 12.22
N ILE A 118 9.65 8.28 12.59
CA ILE A 118 10.71 7.32 12.95
C ILE A 118 11.57 6.96 11.74
N SER A 119 10.98 6.86 10.57
CA SER A 119 11.71 6.56 9.34
C SER A 119 12.44 7.78 8.75
N GLY A 120 12.19 9.00 9.26
CA GLY A 120 12.76 10.24 8.70
C GLY A 120 12.10 10.68 7.40
N GLY A 121 10.82 10.38 7.20
CA GLY A 121 10.07 10.79 5.99
C GLY A 121 10.17 9.79 4.84
N ARG A 122 10.26 8.49 5.13
CA ARG A 122 10.37 7.43 4.11
C ARG A 122 9.09 6.68 3.79
N VAL A 123 7.95 7.08 4.38
CA VAL A 123 6.67 6.39 4.18
C VAL A 123 6.08 6.68 2.81
N GLU A 124 5.56 5.65 2.17
CA GLU A 124 4.71 5.67 0.98
C GLU A 124 3.36 5.04 1.37
N CYS A 125 2.37 5.88 1.68
CA CYS A 125 1.13 5.44 2.29
C CYS A 125 0.14 4.92 1.26
N GLY A 126 0.10 3.62 1.06
CA GLY A 126 -0.91 2.99 0.21
C GLY A 126 -2.20 2.71 0.96
N LEU A 127 -3.33 2.93 0.30
CA LEU A 127 -4.68 2.87 0.83
C LEU A 127 -5.54 1.92 0.00
N GLY A 128 -6.27 1.03 0.64
CA GLY A 128 -7.14 0.07 -0.01
C GLY A 128 -8.52 -0.04 0.65
N ARG A 129 -9.46 -0.67 -0.08
CA ARG A 129 -10.85 -0.89 0.36
C ARG A 129 -11.13 -2.30 0.86
N GLY A 130 -10.15 -3.19 0.73
CA GLY A 130 -10.35 -4.62 0.95
C GLY A 130 -11.24 -5.27 -0.12
N TYR A 131 -11.06 -6.55 -0.34
CA TYR A 131 -11.81 -7.30 -1.35
C TYR A 131 -12.33 -8.65 -0.83
N GLN A 132 -11.78 -9.15 0.27
CA GLN A 132 -12.21 -10.43 0.84
C GLN A 132 -13.40 -10.27 1.79
N PRO A 133 -14.46 -11.07 1.63
CA PRO A 133 -15.64 -10.95 2.48
C PRO A 133 -15.36 -11.13 3.96
N ARG A 134 -14.59 -12.15 4.36
CA ARG A 134 -14.33 -12.43 5.78
C ARG A 134 -13.57 -11.31 6.47
N GLU A 135 -12.64 -10.65 5.79
CA GLU A 135 -11.89 -9.52 6.32
C GLU A 135 -12.78 -8.28 6.46
N ASN A 136 -13.49 -7.92 5.38
CA ASN A 136 -14.36 -6.75 5.38
C ASN A 136 -15.53 -6.84 6.36
N GLU A 137 -16.16 -8.02 6.47
CA GLU A 137 -17.31 -8.17 7.36
C GLU A 137 -16.90 -8.20 8.85
N VAL A 138 -15.69 -8.68 9.16
CA VAL A 138 -15.17 -8.70 10.54
C VAL A 138 -14.58 -7.35 10.94
N LEU A 139 -13.74 -6.75 10.10
CA LEU A 139 -12.95 -5.57 10.44
C LEU A 139 -13.58 -4.26 9.94
N GLY A 140 -14.24 -4.28 8.78
CA GLY A 140 -14.77 -3.08 8.15
C GLY A 140 -16.15 -2.64 8.64
N ARG A 141 -16.98 -3.56 9.08
CA ARG A 141 -18.35 -3.27 9.57
C ARG A 141 -18.44 -2.18 10.63
N PRO A 142 -17.57 -2.15 11.66
CA PRO A 142 -17.60 -1.09 12.68
C PRO A 142 -17.39 0.31 12.12
N TYR A 143 -16.77 0.42 10.93
CA TYR A 143 -16.44 1.68 10.26
C TYR A 143 -17.29 1.93 9.01
N GLY A 144 -18.41 1.23 8.88
CA GLY A 144 -19.38 1.43 7.80
C GLY A 144 -19.09 0.67 6.51
N SER A 145 -17.99 -0.07 6.42
CA SER A 145 -17.65 -0.86 5.23
C SER A 145 -18.33 -2.22 5.20
N THR A 146 -18.67 -2.70 4.01
CA THR A 146 -19.14 -4.06 3.76
C THR A 146 -18.93 -4.44 2.29
N ILE A 147 -18.50 -5.67 2.05
CA ILE A 147 -18.32 -6.16 0.67
C ILE A 147 -19.65 -6.45 -0.03
N GLN A 148 -20.72 -6.61 0.71
CA GLN A 148 -22.06 -6.86 0.17
C GLN A 148 -22.66 -5.63 -0.53
N ASP A 149 -22.18 -4.44 -0.19
CA ASP A 149 -22.55 -3.17 -0.81
C ASP A 149 -21.31 -2.39 -1.22
N GLN A 150 -20.96 -2.48 -2.49
CA GLN A 150 -19.74 -1.84 -3.04
C GLN A 150 -19.79 -0.31 -3.01
N GLU A 151 -20.98 0.28 -3.07
CA GLU A 151 -21.15 1.72 -2.98
C GLU A 151 -20.94 2.20 -1.53
N ARG A 152 -21.46 1.49 -0.58
CA ARG A 152 -21.24 1.75 0.85
C ARG A 152 -19.75 1.57 1.23
N ASN A 153 -19.12 0.51 0.74
CA ASN A 153 -17.68 0.29 0.93
C ASN A 153 -16.86 1.47 0.38
N ARG A 154 -17.22 1.96 -0.81
CA ARG A 154 -16.55 3.11 -1.44
C ARG A 154 -16.73 4.39 -0.63
N LYS A 155 -17.93 4.72 -0.21
CA LYS A 155 -18.20 5.92 0.61
C LYS A 155 -17.46 5.88 1.92
N SER A 156 -17.40 4.73 2.59
CA SER A 156 -16.62 4.55 3.81
C SER A 156 -15.12 4.78 3.56
N PHE A 157 -14.60 4.27 2.44
CA PHE A 157 -13.21 4.49 2.04
C PHE A 157 -12.91 5.98 1.77
N GLU A 158 -13.72 6.63 0.95
CA GLU A 158 -13.55 8.04 0.59
C GLU A 158 -13.62 8.96 1.82
N GLU A 159 -14.54 8.68 2.74
CA GLU A 159 -14.65 9.40 4.03
C GLU A 159 -13.43 9.18 4.92
N ALA A 160 -12.96 7.92 5.04
CA ALA A 160 -11.78 7.60 5.85
C ALA A 160 -10.50 8.25 5.30
N VAL A 161 -10.31 8.27 3.97
CA VAL A 161 -9.20 8.96 3.31
C VAL A 161 -9.24 10.47 3.57
N ALA A 162 -10.42 11.09 3.44
CA ALA A 162 -10.59 12.51 3.72
C ALA A 162 -10.25 12.84 5.18
N LEU A 163 -10.67 12.00 6.12
CA LEU A 163 -10.34 12.15 7.54
C LEU A 163 -8.85 12.00 7.82
N ALA A 164 -8.19 11.00 7.25
CA ALA A 164 -6.74 10.84 7.42
C ALA A 164 -5.97 12.07 6.89
N LYS A 165 -6.37 12.61 5.73
CA LYS A 165 -5.79 13.85 5.20
C LYS A 165 -5.97 15.03 6.18
N LYS A 166 -7.18 15.22 6.76
CA LYS A 166 -7.41 16.25 7.77
C LYS A 166 -6.49 16.10 8.98
N CYS A 167 -6.33 14.88 9.50
CA CYS A 167 -5.42 14.60 10.60
C CYS A 167 -3.98 15.04 10.33
N TRP A 168 -3.51 14.96 9.08
CA TRP A 168 -2.13 15.29 8.71
C TRP A 168 -1.93 16.76 8.31
N THR A 169 -2.99 17.45 7.85
CA THR A 169 -2.85 18.75 7.22
C THR A 169 -3.50 19.90 7.99
N GLU A 170 -4.54 19.62 8.78
CA GLU A 170 -5.26 20.64 9.54
C GLU A 170 -4.69 20.74 10.97
N PRO A 171 -4.45 21.97 11.49
CA PRO A 171 -4.01 22.15 12.88
C PRO A 171 -5.02 21.59 13.89
N SER A 172 -6.30 21.77 13.59
CA SER A 172 -7.42 21.11 14.26
C SER A 172 -8.56 20.89 13.27
N PHE A 173 -9.44 19.97 13.56
CA PHE A 173 -10.59 19.70 12.70
C PHE A 173 -11.77 19.14 13.47
N SER A 174 -12.95 19.31 12.89
CA SER A 174 -14.13 18.52 13.19
C SER A 174 -14.62 17.83 11.92
N HIS A 175 -15.33 16.73 12.10
CA HIS A 175 -15.95 16.01 11.00
C HIS A 175 -17.32 15.49 11.37
N ARG A 176 -18.27 15.62 10.46
CA ARG A 176 -19.64 15.11 10.57
C ARG A 176 -19.98 14.44 9.25
N GLY A 177 -19.76 13.15 9.17
CA GLY A 177 -20.00 12.35 7.97
C GLY A 177 -21.03 11.24 8.20
N GLU A 178 -21.12 10.35 7.23
CA GLU A 178 -22.05 9.22 7.27
C GLU A 178 -21.58 8.15 8.29
N ASN A 179 -20.27 7.90 8.35
CA ASN A 179 -19.68 6.84 9.19
C ASN A 179 -18.99 7.38 10.44
N PHE A 180 -18.51 8.64 10.40
CA PHE A 180 -17.71 9.22 11.48
C PHE A 180 -18.25 10.57 11.95
N SER A 181 -18.27 10.73 13.28
CA SER A 181 -18.50 12.03 13.93
C SER A 181 -17.33 12.30 14.87
N ILE A 182 -16.43 13.21 14.50
CA ILE A 182 -15.17 13.45 15.19
C ILE A 182 -14.98 14.94 15.51
N PRO A 183 -14.75 15.31 16.80
CA PRO A 183 -15.06 14.48 17.95
C PRO A 183 -16.57 14.21 18.03
N PRO A 184 -17.03 13.12 18.66
CA PRO A 184 -18.46 12.92 18.91
C PRO A 184 -19.06 14.14 19.63
N THR A 185 -20.28 14.52 19.26
CA THR A 185 -20.93 15.75 19.77
C THR A 185 -21.12 15.78 21.29
N TYR A 186 -21.11 14.62 21.92
CA TYR A 186 -21.25 14.47 23.37
C TYR A 186 -19.89 14.41 24.11
N THR A 187 -18.75 14.49 23.40
CA THR A 187 -17.42 14.43 24.00
C THR A 187 -17.17 15.63 24.88
N LYS A 188 -16.83 15.38 26.13
CA LYS A 188 -16.60 16.43 27.13
C LYS A 188 -15.13 16.44 27.53
N TRP A 189 -14.61 17.64 27.75
CA TRP A 189 -13.31 17.88 28.33
C TRP A 189 -13.46 18.48 29.74
N ASN A 190 -13.28 17.66 30.76
CA ASN A 190 -13.55 18.02 32.15
C ASN A 190 -12.27 18.33 32.95
N HIS A 191 -11.19 18.70 32.32
CA HIS A 191 -9.94 19.04 33.00
C HIS A 191 -10.04 20.42 33.65
N LYS A 192 -10.16 20.46 34.98
CA LYS A 192 -10.48 21.67 35.77
C LYS A 192 -9.53 22.85 35.51
N GLN A 193 -8.22 22.57 35.40
CA GLN A 193 -7.21 23.59 35.17
C GLN A 193 -7.35 24.21 33.77
N THR A 194 -7.63 23.41 32.75
CA THR A 194 -7.90 23.90 31.40
C THR A 194 -9.16 24.74 31.36
N ILE A 195 -10.24 24.30 32.02
CA ILE A 195 -11.48 25.06 32.15
C ILE A 195 -11.21 26.42 32.83
N ALA A 196 -10.50 26.41 33.95
CA ALA A 196 -10.15 27.66 34.67
C ALA A 196 -9.28 28.59 33.81
N TYR A 197 -8.36 28.04 33.00
CA TYR A 197 -7.55 28.84 32.09
C TYR A 197 -8.40 29.57 31.05
N PHE A 198 -9.38 28.91 30.45
CA PHE A 198 -10.27 29.56 29.46
C PHE A 198 -11.31 30.50 30.09
N GLN A 199 -11.59 30.41 31.40
CA GLN A 199 -12.48 31.31 32.12
C GLN A 199 -11.81 32.64 32.50
N GLN A 200 -10.48 32.75 32.39
CA GLN A 200 -9.77 33.99 32.69
C GLN A 200 -10.04 35.06 31.61
N GLU A 201 -10.04 36.33 32.00
CA GLU A 201 -10.19 37.45 31.05
C GLU A 201 -9.13 37.36 29.93
N LYS A 202 -9.52 37.80 28.73
CA LYS A 202 -8.66 37.75 27.53
C LYS A 202 -7.40 38.60 27.72
N VAL A 203 -6.31 37.94 28.07
CA VAL A 203 -4.96 38.43 27.91
C VAL A 203 -4.33 37.60 26.81
N GLU A 204 -3.66 38.23 25.84
CA GLU A 204 -2.90 37.49 24.80
C GLU A 204 -1.93 36.54 25.50
N ARG A 205 -2.05 35.22 25.19
CA ARG A 205 -1.31 34.18 25.88
C ARG A 205 -0.55 33.37 24.86
N ARG A 206 0.73 33.12 25.13
CA ARG A 206 1.60 32.34 24.26
C ARG A 206 1.07 30.92 23.92
N LEU A 207 0.25 30.36 24.78
CA LEU A 207 -0.32 29.02 24.62
C LEU A 207 -1.72 29.00 24.04
N ASP A 208 -2.31 30.16 23.69
CA ASP A 208 -3.69 30.21 23.17
C ASP A 208 -3.82 29.46 21.87
N ASP A 209 -2.80 29.48 20.98
CA ASP A 209 -2.80 28.74 19.72
C ASP A 209 -2.83 27.23 19.95
N VAL A 210 -2.17 26.74 21.00
CA VAL A 210 -2.12 25.31 21.35
C VAL A 210 -3.40 24.88 22.06
N LEU A 211 -3.93 25.73 22.96
CA LEU A 211 -5.07 25.38 23.81
C LEU A 211 -6.42 25.74 23.20
N ALA A 212 -6.47 26.77 22.34
CA ALA A 212 -7.70 27.22 21.70
C ALA A 212 -8.15 26.24 20.60
N ILE A 213 -7.20 25.59 19.95
CA ILE A 213 -7.46 24.58 18.94
C ILE A 213 -7.93 23.29 19.65
N GLY A 214 -9.19 22.96 19.55
CA GLY A 214 -9.82 21.91 20.33
C GLY A 214 -10.33 22.36 21.68
N ALA A 215 -10.23 23.66 21.98
CA ALA A 215 -10.81 24.23 23.19
C ALA A 215 -12.30 23.92 23.29
N PRO A 216 -12.77 23.65 24.51
CA PRO A 216 -14.18 23.46 24.73
C PRO A 216 -14.97 24.72 24.42
N ASP A 217 -16.15 24.57 23.83
CA ASP A 217 -17.08 25.67 23.66
C ASP A 217 -17.68 26.08 25.03
N MET A 218 -17.04 27.02 25.66
CA MET A 218 -17.46 27.52 26.96
C MET A 218 -18.70 28.44 26.84
N TYR A 219 -19.02 28.90 25.64
CA TYR A 219 -20.06 29.89 25.40
C TYR A 219 -21.34 29.33 24.75
N ALA A 220 -21.32 28.09 24.28
CA ALA A 220 -22.47 27.51 23.59
C ALA A 220 -23.72 27.32 24.48
N ALA A 221 -23.57 27.40 25.81
CA ALA A 221 -24.67 27.22 26.74
C ALA A 221 -25.18 28.55 27.39
N GLY A 222 -24.72 29.68 26.96
CA GLY A 222 -25.24 30.98 27.41
C GLY A 222 -25.02 31.37 28.89
N ASN A 223 -24.24 30.55 29.63
CA ASN A 223 -23.95 30.87 31.04
C ASN A 223 -22.49 30.46 31.42
N PRO A 224 -21.57 31.41 31.47
CA PRO A 224 -20.17 31.19 31.79
C PRO A 224 -19.89 30.67 33.22
N VAL A 225 -20.83 30.77 34.12
CA VAL A 225 -20.64 30.46 35.55
C VAL A 225 -20.96 28.99 35.86
N GLN A 226 -21.61 28.24 34.97
CA GLN A 226 -22.00 26.86 35.19
C GLN A 226 -21.36 25.84 34.25
N ALA A 227 -20.33 26.21 33.52
CA ALA A 227 -19.62 25.27 32.63
C ALA A 227 -18.77 24.25 33.41
N THR A 228 -19.45 23.36 34.12
CA THR A 228 -18.80 22.17 34.71
C THR A 228 -18.51 21.09 33.67
N THR A 229 -19.03 21.25 32.46
CA THR A 229 -18.86 20.28 31.36
C THR A 229 -18.76 21.03 30.03
N THR A 230 -17.57 21.06 29.47
CA THR A 230 -17.28 21.67 28.18
C THR A 230 -17.26 20.62 27.08
N THR A 231 -17.95 20.90 25.98
CA THR A 231 -17.96 20.00 24.83
C THR A 231 -16.73 20.27 23.96
N LEU A 232 -15.99 19.22 23.61
CA LEU A 232 -14.87 19.31 22.68
C LEU A 232 -15.40 19.60 21.27
N LYS A 233 -14.98 20.70 20.65
CA LYS A 233 -15.43 21.12 19.30
C LYS A 233 -14.61 20.49 18.20
N GLU A 234 -13.31 20.47 18.36
CA GLU A 234 -12.34 20.05 17.37
C GLU A 234 -11.33 19.12 18.00
N LEU A 235 -10.67 18.35 17.17
CA LEU A 235 -9.61 17.43 17.55
C LEU A 235 -8.29 17.90 16.94
N GLN A 236 -7.24 17.87 17.75
CA GLN A 236 -5.85 17.97 17.30
C GLN A 236 -5.24 16.57 17.27
N VAL A 237 -4.50 16.24 16.23
CA VAL A 237 -3.84 14.96 16.09
C VAL A 237 -2.32 15.11 16.12
N PHE A 238 -1.65 14.34 16.93
CA PHE A 238 -0.19 14.33 17.11
C PHE A 238 0.37 12.90 16.99
N PRO A 239 1.58 12.72 16.40
CA PRO A 239 2.32 13.74 15.66
C PRO A 239 1.72 14.02 14.29
N GLN A 240 2.11 15.11 13.66
CA GLN A 240 1.97 15.25 12.23
C GLN A 240 3.17 14.60 11.52
N PRO A 241 3.00 14.08 10.29
CA PRO A 241 4.10 13.50 9.55
C PRO A 241 5.19 14.53 9.20
N LEU A 242 6.43 14.06 9.01
CA LEU A 242 7.53 14.89 8.52
C LEU A 242 7.31 15.33 7.08
N GLN A 243 6.84 14.43 6.24
CA GLN A 243 6.52 14.74 4.85
C GLN A 243 5.34 15.70 4.77
N LYS A 244 5.44 16.73 3.90
CA LYS A 244 4.42 17.77 3.76
C LYS A 244 3.85 17.79 2.35
N PRO A 245 2.53 17.97 2.21
CA PRO A 245 1.53 18.14 3.27
C PRO A 245 1.25 16.86 4.08
N HIS A 246 1.54 15.70 3.53
CA HIS A 246 1.44 14.34 4.11
C HIS A 246 2.32 13.39 3.30
N PRO A 247 2.58 12.13 3.74
CA PRO A 247 3.22 11.11 2.93
C PRO A 247 2.52 10.94 1.59
N GLN A 248 3.26 10.57 0.55
CA GLN A 248 2.66 10.27 -0.76
C GLN A 248 1.62 9.16 -0.59
N LEU A 249 0.44 9.38 -1.19
CA LEU A 249 -0.65 8.42 -1.15
C LEU A 249 -0.64 7.56 -2.40
N TRP A 250 -0.99 6.29 -2.23
CA TRP A 250 -1.01 5.27 -3.27
C TRP A 250 -2.29 4.45 -3.18
N GLU A 251 -2.80 3.96 -4.30
CA GLU A 251 -3.94 3.05 -4.33
C GLU A 251 -3.69 1.94 -5.36
N PRO A 252 -3.90 0.65 -5.01
CA PRO A 252 -4.00 -0.42 -5.99
C PRO A 252 -5.23 -0.22 -6.87
N LEU A 253 -5.02 -0.04 -8.17
CA LEU A 253 -6.06 0.36 -9.11
C LEU A 253 -6.42 -0.78 -10.06
N THR A 254 -7.70 -1.13 -10.15
CA THR A 254 -8.19 -2.21 -11.01
C THR A 254 -9.40 -1.81 -11.86
N SER A 255 -10.12 -0.74 -11.51
CA SER A 255 -11.33 -0.32 -12.20
C SER A 255 -11.22 1.10 -12.75
N PRO A 256 -11.89 1.42 -13.87
CA PRO A 256 -11.89 2.78 -14.41
C PRO A 256 -12.37 3.84 -13.41
N ARG A 257 -13.28 3.48 -12.51
CA ARG A 257 -13.78 4.39 -11.48
C ARG A 257 -12.71 4.69 -10.43
N SER A 258 -12.01 3.68 -9.92
CA SER A 258 -10.93 3.88 -8.96
C SER A 258 -9.74 4.63 -9.58
N ILE A 259 -9.39 4.32 -10.82
CA ILE A 259 -8.32 5.00 -11.56
C ILE A 259 -8.59 6.51 -11.64
N LYS A 260 -9.79 6.90 -12.07
CA LYS A 260 -10.17 8.31 -12.18
C LYS A 260 -10.23 8.98 -10.82
N TRP A 261 -10.85 8.35 -9.83
CA TRP A 261 -10.97 8.90 -8.49
C TRP A 261 -9.59 9.13 -7.84
N ALA A 262 -8.69 8.15 -7.89
CA ALA A 262 -7.33 8.31 -7.36
C ALA A 262 -6.59 9.45 -8.05
N ALA A 263 -6.64 9.51 -9.37
CA ALA A 263 -6.03 10.57 -10.16
C ALA A 263 -6.61 11.96 -9.81
N GLU A 264 -7.93 12.09 -9.68
CA GLU A 264 -8.62 13.33 -9.30
C GLU A 264 -8.30 13.79 -7.88
N HIS A 265 -7.92 12.88 -6.98
CA HIS A 265 -7.60 13.16 -5.59
C HIS A 265 -6.10 13.21 -5.26
N GLY A 266 -5.21 13.16 -6.29
CA GLY A 266 -3.75 13.20 -6.16
C GLY A 266 -3.15 11.99 -5.48
N ILE A 267 -3.81 10.87 -5.63
CA ILE A 267 -3.35 9.56 -5.15
C ILE A 267 -2.65 8.86 -6.30
N ASN A 268 -1.42 8.41 -6.08
CA ASN A 268 -0.65 7.68 -7.07
C ASN A 268 -1.23 6.28 -7.31
N GLY A 269 -1.13 5.77 -8.53
CA GLY A 269 -1.67 4.47 -8.90
C GLY A 269 -0.64 3.35 -8.85
N VAL A 270 -1.02 2.21 -8.27
CA VAL A 270 -0.28 0.95 -8.43
C VAL A 270 -1.10 -0.01 -9.27
N PHE A 271 -0.56 -0.40 -10.42
CA PHE A 271 -1.17 -1.36 -11.33
C PHE A 271 -0.52 -2.73 -11.13
N ILE A 272 -1.23 -3.62 -10.44
CA ILE A 272 -0.72 -4.93 -10.07
C ILE A 272 -1.00 -5.93 -11.18
N VAL A 273 0.06 -6.54 -11.72
CA VAL A 273 0.06 -7.71 -12.61
C VAL A 273 -0.92 -7.68 -13.79
N GLU A 274 -1.10 -6.55 -14.43
CA GLU A 274 -1.95 -6.43 -15.63
C GLU A 274 -1.18 -6.74 -16.94
N PRO A 275 -1.83 -7.31 -17.99
CA PRO A 275 -1.25 -7.36 -19.33
C PRO A 275 -0.85 -5.98 -19.86
N ASN A 276 0.20 -5.88 -20.65
CA ASN A 276 0.78 -4.60 -21.04
C ASN A 276 -0.18 -3.68 -21.82
N ASP A 277 -1.05 -4.23 -22.66
CA ASP A 277 -2.06 -3.47 -23.41
C ASP A 277 -3.12 -2.83 -22.50
N ARG A 278 -3.55 -3.55 -21.49
CA ARG A 278 -4.47 -3.05 -20.46
C ARG A 278 -3.78 -2.04 -19.54
N LEU A 279 -2.57 -2.33 -19.12
CA LEU A 279 -1.76 -1.43 -18.31
C LEU A 279 -1.58 -0.08 -19.01
N ARG A 280 -1.22 -0.08 -20.30
CA ARG A 280 -1.12 1.14 -21.11
C ARG A 280 -2.41 1.96 -21.08
N ARG A 281 -3.55 1.33 -21.34
CA ARG A 281 -4.84 2.03 -21.34
C ARG A 281 -5.21 2.59 -19.97
N ASN A 282 -4.89 1.88 -18.91
CA ASN A 282 -5.13 2.33 -17.53
C ASN A 282 -4.23 3.50 -17.14
N ILE A 283 -2.96 3.49 -17.56
CA ILE A 283 -2.04 4.62 -17.40
C ILE A 283 -2.56 5.87 -18.13
N GLU A 284 -2.97 5.73 -19.38
CA GLU A 284 -3.56 6.83 -20.15
C GLU A 284 -4.77 7.43 -19.44
N MET A 285 -5.67 6.57 -18.96
CA MET A 285 -6.86 6.99 -18.20
C MET A 285 -6.50 7.73 -16.92
N TYR A 286 -5.49 7.26 -16.18
CA TYR A 286 -5.02 7.90 -14.96
C TYR A 286 -4.52 9.33 -15.25
N TYR A 287 -3.64 9.50 -16.22
CA TYR A 287 -3.07 10.80 -16.55
C TYR A 287 -4.08 11.74 -17.19
N GLU A 288 -5.02 11.25 -18.00
CA GLU A 288 -6.14 12.05 -18.52
C GLU A 288 -7.01 12.63 -17.38
N ALA A 289 -7.29 11.84 -16.35
CA ALA A 289 -8.06 12.28 -15.20
C ALA A 289 -7.26 13.23 -14.30
N ALA A 290 -5.99 12.96 -14.05
CA ALA A 290 -5.09 13.83 -13.29
C ALA A 290 -4.92 15.20 -13.95
N GLU A 291 -4.81 15.25 -15.29
CA GLU A 291 -4.70 16.48 -16.06
C GLU A 291 -5.95 17.34 -15.96
N LYS A 292 -7.13 16.74 -15.95
CA LYS A 292 -8.41 17.43 -15.78
C LYS A 292 -8.58 18.00 -14.37
N ALA A 293 -8.06 17.34 -13.37
CA ALA A 293 -8.21 17.71 -11.96
C ALA A 293 -7.34 18.91 -11.55
N ASN A 294 -6.34 19.28 -12.35
CA ASN A 294 -5.50 20.46 -12.14
C ASN A 294 -4.81 20.55 -10.76
N TRP A 295 -4.07 19.52 -10.36
CA TRP A 295 -3.36 19.47 -9.09
C TRP A 295 -2.29 20.55 -8.92
N PRO A 296 -2.24 21.28 -7.79
CA PRO A 296 -1.25 22.34 -7.56
C PRO A 296 0.20 21.85 -7.58
N ASP A 297 0.45 20.63 -7.09
CA ASP A 297 1.78 20.01 -7.06
C ASP A 297 2.17 19.32 -8.37
N MET A 298 1.29 19.32 -9.36
CA MET A 298 1.50 18.79 -10.70
C MET A 298 1.68 19.88 -11.76
N HIS A 299 2.32 20.98 -11.41
CA HIS A 299 2.51 22.12 -12.34
C HIS A 299 3.25 21.75 -13.64
N ASN A 300 4.06 20.72 -13.59
CA ASN A 300 4.80 20.21 -14.76
C ASN A 300 4.22 18.87 -15.23
N ARG A 301 2.94 18.80 -15.45
CA ARG A 301 2.23 17.57 -15.85
C ARG A 301 2.82 16.87 -17.06
N GLY A 302 3.36 17.62 -17.99
CA GLY A 302 4.06 17.07 -19.13
C GLY A 302 5.25 16.20 -18.74
N ALA A 303 5.89 16.47 -17.60
CA ALA A 303 7.07 15.75 -17.14
C ALA A 303 6.75 14.32 -16.64
N PHE A 304 5.51 14.06 -16.20
CA PHE A 304 5.10 12.70 -15.80
C PHE A 304 3.81 12.25 -16.47
N LYS A 305 3.50 12.79 -17.61
CA LYS A 305 2.30 12.42 -18.36
C LYS A 305 2.28 10.94 -18.76
N PHE A 306 3.41 10.31 -18.93
CA PHE A 306 3.56 8.91 -19.27
C PHE A 306 4.80 8.31 -18.60
N GLY A 307 5.10 8.75 -17.37
CA GLY A 307 6.25 8.28 -16.66
C GLY A 307 6.22 8.60 -15.16
N TRP A 308 7.24 8.17 -14.49
CA TRP A 308 7.46 8.34 -13.06
C TRP A 308 8.31 9.57 -12.77
N ASP A 309 7.84 10.50 -11.93
CA ASP A 309 8.66 11.58 -11.40
C ASP A 309 9.27 11.15 -10.06
N ALA A 310 10.50 10.67 -10.11
CA ALA A 310 11.20 10.16 -8.95
C ALA A 310 11.50 11.23 -7.89
N GLN A 311 11.65 12.48 -8.26
CA GLN A 311 11.92 13.57 -7.31
C GLN A 311 10.67 13.92 -6.50
N LYS A 312 9.54 13.97 -7.14
CA LYS A 312 8.24 14.24 -6.51
C LYS A 312 7.54 12.98 -6.05
N ARG A 313 8.02 11.82 -6.45
CA ARG A 313 7.40 10.51 -6.25
C ARG A 313 5.94 10.50 -6.72
N ARG A 314 5.73 11.07 -7.88
CA ARG A 314 4.42 11.18 -8.54
C ARG A 314 4.38 10.35 -9.81
N GLY A 315 3.24 9.71 -10.03
CA GLY A 315 2.98 8.94 -11.22
C GLY A 315 2.36 7.59 -10.90
N ILE A 316 2.81 6.60 -11.60
CA ILE A 316 2.30 5.24 -11.46
C ILE A 316 3.43 4.25 -11.20
N MET A 317 3.04 3.12 -10.66
CA MET A 317 3.91 1.98 -10.41
C MET A 317 3.22 0.70 -10.91
N THR A 318 4.00 -0.25 -11.38
CA THR A 318 3.49 -1.57 -11.78
C THR A 318 4.28 -2.68 -11.15
N SER A 319 3.69 -3.85 -11.03
CA SER A 319 4.35 -5.05 -10.50
C SER A 319 4.27 -6.23 -11.47
N ARG A 320 5.19 -7.15 -11.31
CA ARG A 320 5.19 -8.46 -12.00
C ARG A 320 5.74 -9.53 -11.07
N TYR A 321 5.19 -10.73 -11.18
CA TYR A 321 5.83 -11.90 -10.61
C TYR A 321 7.12 -12.20 -11.35
N ILE A 322 8.22 -12.33 -10.60
CA ILE A 322 9.56 -12.56 -11.13
C ILE A 322 10.10 -13.89 -10.60
N HIS A 323 10.58 -14.73 -11.50
CA HIS A 323 11.36 -15.91 -11.13
C HIS A 323 12.48 -16.14 -12.13
N ILE A 324 13.73 -16.02 -11.67
CA ILE A 324 14.93 -16.16 -12.48
C ILE A 324 15.44 -17.59 -12.35
N THR A 325 15.67 -18.22 -13.49
CA THR A 325 16.11 -19.63 -13.54
C THR A 325 17.59 -19.76 -13.83
N ASP A 326 18.26 -20.69 -13.16
CA ASP A 326 19.61 -21.14 -13.53
C ASP A 326 19.51 -22.01 -14.80
N PRO A 327 20.34 -21.76 -15.82
CA PRO A 327 20.35 -22.56 -17.05
C PRO A 327 20.50 -24.07 -16.85
N LYS A 328 21.19 -24.50 -15.79
CA LYS A 328 21.43 -25.90 -15.49
C LYS A 328 20.20 -26.62 -14.91
N THR A 329 19.32 -25.86 -14.25
CA THR A 329 18.13 -26.40 -13.56
C THR A 329 16.84 -25.80 -14.10
N GLU A 330 16.91 -25.04 -15.19
CA GLU A 330 15.84 -24.20 -15.72
C GLU A 330 14.49 -24.92 -15.82
N LYS A 331 14.46 -26.08 -16.46
CA LYS A 331 13.20 -26.82 -16.66
C LYS A 331 12.51 -27.19 -15.34
N ARG A 332 13.26 -27.67 -14.34
CA ARG A 332 12.73 -28.05 -13.03
C ARG A 332 12.25 -26.84 -12.25
N ASN A 333 13.03 -25.76 -12.25
CA ASN A 333 12.71 -24.53 -11.54
C ASN A 333 11.49 -23.84 -12.15
N LEU A 334 11.38 -23.79 -13.48
CA LEU A 334 10.19 -23.27 -14.16
C LEU A 334 8.95 -24.09 -13.84
N GLN A 335 9.02 -25.40 -13.81
CA GLN A 335 7.89 -26.25 -13.47
C GLN A 335 7.40 -26.00 -12.03
N ARG A 336 8.32 -25.88 -11.07
CA ARG A 336 7.98 -25.58 -9.67
C ARG A 336 7.36 -24.19 -9.52
N ALA A 337 7.96 -23.17 -10.12
CA ALA A 337 7.45 -21.81 -10.09
C ALA A 337 6.09 -21.71 -10.80
N ALA A 338 5.91 -22.41 -11.92
CA ALA A 338 4.64 -22.47 -12.64
C ALA A 338 3.53 -23.10 -11.78
N ALA A 339 3.82 -24.23 -11.13
CA ALA A 339 2.87 -24.90 -10.26
C ALA A 339 2.46 -24.01 -9.06
N ALA A 340 3.41 -23.34 -8.42
CA ALA A 340 3.13 -22.41 -7.32
C ALA A 340 2.28 -21.24 -7.76
N MET A 341 2.52 -20.69 -8.95
CA MET A 341 1.69 -19.61 -9.53
C MET A 341 0.26 -20.07 -9.80
N GLU A 342 0.06 -21.27 -10.33
CA GLU A 342 -1.29 -21.80 -10.57
C GLU A 342 -2.06 -21.95 -9.27
N LEU A 343 -1.45 -22.51 -8.23
CA LEU A 343 -2.05 -22.63 -6.90
C LEU A 343 -2.39 -21.27 -6.27
N GLN A 344 -1.54 -20.29 -6.44
CA GLN A 344 -1.80 -18.94 -5.96
C GLN A 344 -3.00 -18.31 -6.67
N PHE A 345 -3.17 -18.52 -7.97
CA PHE A 345 -4.34 -18.07 -8.72
C PHE A 345 -5.59 -18.94 -8.48
N ASP A 346 -5.46 -20.21 -8.13
CA ASP A 346 -6.57 -21.02 -7.63
C ASP A 346 -7.16 -20.42 -6.34
N TYR A 347 -6.30 -19.82 -5.50
CA TYR A 347 -6.73 -19.05 -4.33
C TYR A 347 -7.33 -17.68 -4.68
N TYR A 348 -6.66 -16.88 -5.52
CA TYR A 348 -7.11 -15.52 -5.86
C TYR A 348 -8.30 -15.47 -6.81
N GLY A 349 -8.45 -16.46 -7.67
CA GLY A 349 -9.49 -16.48 -8.72
C GLY A 349 -10.88 -16.22 -8.20
N PRO A 350 -11.36 -16.94 -7.15
CA PRO A 350 -12.69 -16.77 -6.57
C PRO A 350 -12.97 -15.36 -6.03
N PHE A 351 -11.94 -14.58 -5.68
CA PHE A 351 -12.08 -13.19 -5.24
C PHE A 351 -12.10 -12.16 -6.37
N GLY A 352 -12.11 -12.61 -7.62
CA GLY A 352 -12.19 -11.74 -8.80
C GLY A 352 -10.85 -11.36 -9.43
N PHE A 353 -9.72 -11.84 -8.93
CA PHE A 353 -8.40 -11.58 -9.53
C PHE A 353 -8.23 -12.18 -10.93
N GLY A 354 -9.08 -13.12 -11.34
CA GLY A 354 -9.15 -13.53 -12.74
C GLY A 354 -9.41 -12.37 -13.71
N ALA A 355 -10.06 -11.31 -13.26
CA ALA A 355 -10.32 -10.13 -14.07
C ALA A 355 -9.04 -9.40 -14.52
N VAL A 356 -7.95 -9.43 -13.71
CA VAL A 356 -6.66 -8.79 -14.08
C VAL A 356 -5.96 -9.54 -15.21
N VAL A 357 -6.28 -10.80 -15.43
CA VAL A 357 -5.67 -11.64 -16.48
C VAL A 357 -6.22 -11.29 -17.87
N ALA A 358 -7.41 -10.69 -17.98
CA ALA A 358 -8.01 -10.34 -19.25
C ALA A 358 -7.23 -9.23 -19.97
N ARG A 359 -7.01 -9.37 -21.28
CA ARG A 359 -6.47 -8.32 -22.15
C ARG A 359 -7.51 -7.24 -22.41
N LEU A 360 -7.09 -6.10 -22.94
CA LEU A 360 -7.92 -4.91 -23.14
C LEU A 360 -9.26 -5.18 -23.86
N ASN A 361 -9.28 -5.99 -24.88
CA ASN A 361 -10.44 -6.26 -25.71
C ASN A 361 -11.06 -7.65 -25.46
N GLU A 362 -10.64 -8.32 -24.41
CA GLU A 362 -11.22 -9.60 -24.04
C GLU A 362 -12.39 -9.39 -23.11
N PRO A 363 -13.43 -10.25 -23.17
CA PRO A 363 -14.46 -10.28 -22.14
C PRO A 363 -13.82 -10.56 -20.78
N MET A 364 -14.51 -10.10 -19.72
CA MET A 364 -14.08 -10.40 -18.36
C MET A 364 -13.79 -11.90 -18.24
N PHE A 365 -12.64 -12.23 -17.67
CA PHE A 365 -12.21 -13.62 -17.53
C PHE A 365 -13.29 -14.41 -16.74
N ASP A 366 -13.70 -15.54 -17.29
CA ASP A 366 -14.63 -16.43 -16.62
C ASP A 366 -13.95 -17.03 -15.38
N LEU A 367 -14.44 -16.66 -14.19
CA LEU A 367 -13.90 -17.12 -12.92
C LEU A 367 -13.98 -18.64 -12.71
N ASN A 368 -14.79 -19.33 -13.53
CA ASN A 368 -14.85 -20.80 -13.52
C ASN A 368 -13.71 -21.44 -14.34
N LYS A 369 -12.96 -20.66 -15.09
CA LYS A 369 -11.81 -21.15 -15.84
C LYS A 369 -10.55 -21.07 -14.99
N LYS A 370 -9.80 -22.17 -14.96
CA LYS A 370 -8.50 -22.21 -14.32
C LYS A 370 -7.52 -21.24 -15.01
N VAL A 371 -6.85 -20.39 -14.23
CA VAL A 371 -5.73 -19.59 -14.69
C VAL A 371 -4.50 -20.47 -14.72
N THR A 372 -3.88 -20.64 -15.89
CA THR A 372 -2.68 -21.49 -16.04
C THR A 372 -1.41 -20.62 -16.02
N ALA A 373 -0.31 -21.21 -15.56
CA ALA A 373 1.00 -20.57 -15.61
C ALA A 373 1.41 -20.18 -17.03
N GLN A 374 1.04 -20.98 -18.03
CA GLN A 374 1.26 -20.64 -19.44
C GLN A 374 0.53 -19.35 -19.81
N MET A 375 -0.75 -19.23 -19.45
CA MET A 375 -1.53 -18.00 -19.68
C MET A 375 -0.89 -16.78 -19.00
N LEU A 376 -0.45 -16.91 -17.74
CA LEU A 376 0.19 -15.82 -17.01
C LEU A 376 1.50 -15.37 -17.66
N ARG A 377 2.29 -16.31 -18.17
CA ARG A 377 3.53 -16.03 -18.92
C ARG A 377 3.27 -15.38 -20.29
N GLU A 378 2.30 -15.89 -21.04
CA GLU A 378 1.90 -15.34 -22.36
C GLU A 378 1.34 -13.92 -22.25
N ARG A 379 0.70 -13.61 -21.12
CA ARG A 379 0.14 -12.29 -20.82
C ARG A 379 1.11 -11.38 -20.07
N GLU A 380 2.33 -11.85 -19.82
CA GLU A 380 3.42 -11.10 -19.18
C GLU A 380 3.12 -10.68 -17.74
N ILE A 381 2.20 -11.36 -17.08
CA ILE A 381 1.88 -11.23 -15.67
C ILE A 381 2.96 -11.89 -14.81
N ALA A 382 3.41 -13.08 -15.24
CA ALA A 382 4.53 -13.81 -14.65
C ALA A 382 5.72 -13.82 -15.60
N ILE A 383 6.80 -13.19 -15.18
CA ILE A 383 8.06 -13.13 -15.92
C ILE A 383 9.00 -14.17 -15.33
N GLN A 384 8.93 -15.40 -15.86
CA GLN A 384 9.66 -16.56 -15.36
C GLN A 384 10.56 -17.12 -16.45
N GLY A 385 11.88 -17.10 -16.25
CA GLY A 385 12.86 -17.57 -17.23
C GLY A 385 14.29 -17.17 -16.89
N SER A 386 15.18 -17.27 -17.87
CA SER A 386 16.56 -16.83 -17.72
C SER A 386 16.63 -15.33 -17.40
N LYS A 387 17.74 -14.87 -16.81
CA LYS A 387 17.97 -13.44 -16.56
C LYS A 387 17.76 -12.56 -17.80
N GLN A 388 18.25 -13.00 -18.97
CA GLN A 388 18.04 -12.26 -20.22
C GLN A 388 16.56 -12.17 -20.58
N PHE A 389 15.81 -13.27 -20.44
CA PHE A 389 14.37 -13.28 -20.64
C PHE A 389 13.65 -12.26 -19.72
N VAL A 390 14.04 -12.19 -18.44
CA VAL A 390 13.47 -11.23 -17.49
C VAL A 390 13.77 -9.80 -17.89
N ILE A 391 15.01 -9.49 -18.30
CA ILE A 391 15.40 -8.17 -18.80
C ILE A 391 14.55 -7.80 -20.02
N ASP A 392 14.51 -8.66 -21.03
CA ASP A 392 13.78 -8.41 -22.29
C ASP A 392 12.30 -8.14 -22.04
N LYS A 393 11.68 -8.89 -21.12
CA LYS A 393 10.26 -8.72 -20.78
C LYS A 393 9.96 -7.43 -20.04
N ILE A 394 10.81 -7.01 -19.11
CA ILE A 394 10.65 -5.72 -18.39
C ILE A 394 10.86 -4.57 -19.38
N MET A 395 11.87 -4.63 -20.25
CA MET A 395 12.13 -3.59 -21.26
C MET A 395 11.00 -3.53 -22.29
N LYS A 396 10.46 -4.67 -22.72
CA LYS A 396 9.29 -4.74 -23.58
C LYS A 396 8.07 -4.08 -22.91
N MET A 397 7.81 -4.37 -21.65
CA MET A 397 6.73 -3.73 -20.88
C MET A 397 6.90 -2.21 -20.87
N LYS A 398 8.10 -1.70 -20.58
CA LYS A 398 8.40 -0.27 -20.64
C LYS A 398 8.05 0.32 -21.99
N GLN A 399 8.51 -0.30 -23.07
CA GLN A 399 8.25 0.17 -24.43
C GLN A 399 6.76 0.15 -24.79
N GLU A 400 6.05 -0.92 -24.47
CA GLU A 400 4.63 -1.09 -24.82
C GLU A 400 3.71 -0.19 -24.00
N CYS A 401 4.06 0.07 -22.75
CA CYS A 401 3.28 0.94 -21.87
C CYS A 401 3.55 2.44 -22.12
N GLY A 402 4.61 2.78 -22.85
CA GLY A 402 4.83 4.12 -23.38
C GLY A 402 5.28 5.16 -22.37
N TYR A 403 5.95 4.77 -21.27
CA TYR A 403 6.58 5.72 -20.37
C TYR A 403 8.12 5.66 -20.42
N ASP A 404 8.74 6.81 -20.38
CA ASP A 404 10.20 6.93 -20.47
C ASP A 404 10.86 6.53 -19.15
N ASP A 405 10.31 7.02 -18.05
CA ASP A 405 10.66 6.62 -16.68
C ASP A 405 9.52 5.80 -16.07
N PHE A 406 9.82 4.84 -15.21
CA PHE A 406 8.80 4.06 -14.53
C PHE A 406 9.26 3.58 -13.15
N ALA A 407 8.30 3.32 -12.27
CA ALA A 407 8.49 2.60 -11.04
C ALA A 407 8.02 1.16 -11.20
N PHE A 408 8.86 0.21 -10.80
CA PHE A 408 8.64 -1.21 -10.98
C PHE A 408 8.78 -1.96 -9.66
N LEU A 409 7.84 -2.83 -9.36
CA LEU A 409 7.88 -3.71 -8.22
C LEU A 409 8.08 -5.18 -8.67
N GLY A 410 9.19 -5.76 -8.29
CA GLY A 410 9.39 -7.20 -8.43
C GLY A 410 8.64 -7.96 -7.32
N TRP A 411 7.83 -8.94 -7.71
CA TRP A 411 7.17 -9.84 -6.79
C TRP A 411 7.84 -11.20 -6.87
N PHE A 412 8.70 -11.49 -5.90
CA PHE A 412 9.54 -12.70 -5.90
C PHE A 412 8.94 -13.86 -5.10
N GLU A 413 7.94 -13.59 -4.28
CA GLU A 413 7.30 -14.61 -3.45
C GLU A 413 6.41 -15.53 -4.27
N LEU A 414 6.48 -16.80 -3.92
CA LEU A 414 5.56 -17.83 -4.36
C LEU A 414 5.26 -18.73 -3.15
N GLY A 415 4.01 -19.12 -2.98
CA GLY A 415 3.63 -20.05 -1.92
C GLY A 415 4.41 -21.37 -1.98
N GLY A 416 4.86 -21.86 -0.83
CA GLY A 416 5.70 -23.06 -0.75
C GLY A 416 7.19 -22.84 -1.04
N PHE A 417 7.64 -21.57 -1.17
CA PHE A 417 9.05 -21.24 -1.29
C PHE A 417 9.61 -20.77 0.06
N GLU A 418 10.80 -21.24 0.39
CA GLU A 418 11.49 -20.83 1.60
C GLU A 418 11.94 -19.35 1.51
N GLY A 419 11.98 -18.65 2.66
CA GLY A 419 12.43 -17.27 2.70
C GLY A 419 13.83 -17.06 2.09
N SER A 420 14.73 -18.03 2.23
CA SER A 420 16.06 -18.01 1.62
C SER A 420 16.03 -18.11 0.09
N GLU A 421 15.08 -18.85 -0.48
CA GLU A 421 14.93 -18.95 -1.95
C GLU A 421 14.44 -17.63 -2.52
N ILE A 422 13.53 -16.94 -1.80
CA ILE A 422 13.05 -15.60 -2.17
C ILE A 422 14.20 -14.59 -2.11
N GLU A 423 15.01 -14.63 -1.05
CA GLU A 423 16.19 -13.77 -0.89
C GLU A 423 17.24 -14.00 -1.99
N GLU A 424 17.45 -15.25 -2.41
CA GLU A 424 18.31 -15.58 -3.56
C GLU A 424 17.78 -14.94 -4.85
N GLN A 425 16.48 -15.01 -5.11
CA GLN A 425 15.84 -14.35 -6.27
C GLN A 425 16.01 -12.83 -6.22
N MET A 426 15.84 -12.21 -5.05
CA MET A 426 16.09 -10.79 -4.86
C MET A 426 17.56 -10.43 -5.15
N GLN A 427 18.50 -11.25 -4.69
CA GLN A 427 19.93 -11.02 -4.90
C GLN A 427 20.30 -11.15 -6.39
N ILE A 428 19.91 -12.23 -7.05
CA ILE A 428 20.18 -12.43 -8.49
C ILE A 428 19.60 -11.27 -9.32
N PHE A 429 18.39 -10.85 -9.02
CA PHE A 429 17.78 -9.70 -9.70
C PHE A 429 18.59 -8.41 -9.49
N ALA A 430 19.00 -8.15 -8.26
CA ALA A 430 19.75 -6.94 -7.90
C ALA A 430 21.14 -6.89 -8.55
N GLU A 431 21.82 -8.04 -8.63
CA GLU A 431 23.18 -8.12 -9.15
C GLU A 431 23.25 -8.24 -10.68
N GLU A 432 22.30 -8.93 -11.30
CA GLU A 432 22.40 -9.31 -12.70
C GLU A 432 21.34 -8.70 -13.62
N VAL A 433 20.19 -8.28 -13.10
CA VAL A 433 19.09 -7.73 -13.90
C VAL A 433 18.97 -6.22 -13.72
N MET A 434 18.93 -5.75 -12.49
CA MET A 434 18.73 -4.35 -12.14
C MET A 434 19.77 -3.41 -12.77
N PRO A 435 21.09 -3.71 -12.80
CA PRO A 435 22.08 -2.81 -13.42
C PRO A 435 21.85 -2.62 -14.92
N VAL A 436 21.44 -3.69 -15.62
CA VAL A 436 21.17 -3.62 -17.06
C VAL A 436 19.94 -2.76 -17.33
N ILE A 437 18.83 -3.01 -16.64
CA ILE A 437 17.59 -2.23 -16.78
C ILE A 437 17.84 -0.76 -16.40
N ALA A 438 18.57 -0.50 -15.32
CA ALA A 438 18.90 0.86 -14.90
C ALA A 438 19.72 1.59 -15.98
N GLY A 439 20.70 0.92 -16.57
CA GLY A 439 21.50 1.48 -17.67
C GLY A 439 20.64 1.90 -18.86
N GLU A 440 19.73 1.03 -19.29
CA GLU A 440 18.78 1.29 -20.39
C GLU A 440 17.75 2.40 -20.06
N CYS A 441 17.51 2.68 -18.78
CA CYS A 441 16.55 3.69 -18.31
C CYS A 441 17.21 5.02 -17.90
N GLY A 442 18.47 5.25 -18.24
CA GLY A 442 19.17 6.50 -17.93
C GLY A 442 19.64 6.64 -16.49
N GLY A 443 19.83 5.52 -15.82
CA GLY A 443 20.37 5.43 -14.46
C GLY A 443 19.32 5.06 -13.39
N LYS A 444 19.80 4.85 -12.19
CA LYS A 444 19.01 4.52 -11.01
C LYS A 444 18.76 5.77 -10.16
N VAL A 445 17.60 5.86 -9.56
CA VAL A 445 17.28 6.92 -8.61
C VAL A 445 18.09 6.71 -7.32
N GLU A 446 18.87 7.71 -6.94
CA GLU A 446 19.59 7.71 -5.66
C GLU A 446 18.68 8.30 -4.57
N LEU A 447 18.45 7.53 -3.50
CA LEU A 447 17.69 7.99 -2.35
C LEU A 447 18.62 8.49 -1.24
N PRO A 448 18.29 9.64 -0.61
CA PRO A 448 19.07 10.13 0.52
C PRO A 448 18.95 9.19 1.72
N ALA A 449 19.97 9.15 2.57
CA ALA A 449 19.88 8.51 3.86
C ALA A 449 19.03 9.37 4.80
N LEU A 450 17.91 8.82 5.25
CA LEU A 450 16.95 9.46 6.15
C LEU A 450 16.72 8.55 7.36
N GLY A 451 16.38 9.12 8.49
CA GLY A 451 16.06 8.36 9.69
C GLY A 451 16.36 9.17 10.94
N LEU A 452 15.88 8.68 12.08
CA LEU A 452 16.16 9.29 13.35
C LEU A 452 17.66 9.23 13.64
N ASN A 453 18.24 10.37 13.95
CA ASN A 453 19.57 10.42 14.57
C ASN A 453 19.38 10.27 16.08
N LEU A 454 19.45 9.04 16.57
CA LEU A 454 19.32 8.74 18.00
C LEU A 454 20.61 9.08 18.79
N ALA A 455 21.62 9.61 18.12
CA ALA A 455 22.91 9.97 18.75
C ALA A 455 22.99 11.41 19.27
N ASN A 456 21.91 12.19 19.13
CA ASN A 456 21.83 13.56 19.65
C ASN A 456 20.88 13.64 20.84
#